data_b7e3c7b84dc1d7e95647410d9bc36921
#
_entry.id   b7e3c7b84dc1d7e95647410d9bc36921
#
_cell.length_a   1.000
_cell.length_b   1.000
_cell.length_c   1.000
_cell.angle_alpha   90.00
_cell.angle_beta   90.00
_cell.angle_gamma   90.00
#
_symmetry.space_group_name_H-M   'P 1'
#
loop_
_entity.id
_entity.type
_entity.pdbx_description
1 polymer ?
#
loop_
_entity_poly.entity_id
_entity_poly.type
_entity_poly.pdbx_seq_one_letter_code
_entity_poly.pdbx_strand_id
1 'polypeptide(L)'
;MEALQLVPPEILRYLIAQSKPNKAIEFDAGMSLVNLADDYERNSSRDFVSELADETLSRRRRVQIEDAQGAIKLSTIDDADRTNNSSVSFRHLALLAQTKSEDHLVWDSLGLTKTDQPSDLLKDRLQKMRTWISSEHFPDEMKIVMIEHIPKNLLSELSSDEIQVLRRLIELLENCEWTNESINNSIVESAKSIDKSPRLAYNVSYICLMGSKKGPRLAPILTELPKISIINQLRRCIDSFQ
;
A
#
# COMPACT_ATOMS: atom_id res chain seq x y z
N MET A 1 -4.75 -8.69 24.67
CA MET A 1 -3.32 -8.98 24.37
C MET A 1 -3.03 -9.13 22.87
N GLU A 2 -3.98 -9.59 22.06
CA GLU A 2 -3.81 -9.78 20.61
C GLU A 2 -3.48 -8.49 19.82
N ALA A 3 -4.17 -7.38 20.08
CA ALA A 3 -3.96 -6.14 19.32
C ALA A 3 -2.50 -5.64 19.33
N LEU A 4 -1.78 -5.79 20.47
CA LEU A 4 -0.37 -5.39 20.58
C LEU A 4 0.60 -6.28 19.76
N GLN A 5 0.17 -7.46 19.33
CA GLN A 5 0.95 -8.34 18.47
C GLN A 5 0.77 -8.03 16.99
N LEU A 6 -0.35 -7.39 16.64
CA LEU A 6 -0.73 -7.09 15.26
C LEU A 6 -0.44 -5.64 14.87
N VAL A 7 -0.47 -4.72 15.84
CA VAL A 7 -0.51 -3.28 15.58
C VAL A 7 0.66 -2.57 16.28
N PRO A 8 1.33 -1.66 15.58
CA PRO A 8 2.32 -0.78 16.19
C PRO A 8 1.71 0.00 17.36
N PRO A 9 2.41 0.11 18.49
CA PRO A 9 1.86 0.69 19.71
C PRO A 9 1.46 2.15 19.58
N GLU A 10 2.13 2.93 18.74
CA GLU A 10 1.78 4.32 18.45
C GLU A 10 0.40 4.44 17.75
N ILE A 11 0.04 3.51 16.88
CA ILE A 11 -1.27 3.50 16.20
C ILE A 11 -2.38 3.15 17.19
N LEU A 12 -2.14 2.20 18.11
CA LEU A 12 -3.10 1.89 19.17
C LEU A 12 -3.28 3.06 20.14
N ARG A 13 -2.19 3.74 20.52
CA ARG A 13 -2.27 4.95 21.36
C ARG A 13 -3.01 6.06 20.65
N TYR A 14 -2.83 6.22 19.34
CA TYR A 14 -3.56 7.18 18.52
C TYR A 14 -5.06 6.88 18.50
N LEU A 15 -5.46 5.63 18.34
CA LEU A 15 -6.86 5.21 18.44
C LEU A 15 -7.49 5.65 19.76
N ILE A 16 -6.77 5.43 20.88
CA ILE A 16 -7.26 5.82 22.22
C ILE A 16 -7.32 7.34 22.34
N ALA A 17 -6.26 8.04 21.94
CA ALA A 17 -6.14 9.49 22.11
C ALA A 17 -7.16 10.30 21.30
N GLN A 18 -7.55 9.83 20.12
CA GLN A 18 -8.59 10.48 19.29
C GLN A 18 -10.02 10.11 19.70
N SER A 19 -10.18 9.09 20.54
CA SER A 19 -11.50 8.61 20.94
C SER A 19 -12.13 9.53 21.98
N LYS A 20 -13.45 9.73 21.86
CA LYS A 20 -14.18 10.55 22.84
C LYS A 20 -14.31 9.80 24.17
N PRO A 21 -14.13 10.47 25.33
CA PRO A 21 -14.16 9.81 26.65
C PRO A 21 -15.44 9.02 26.95
N ASN A 22 -16.56 9.38 26.35
CA ASN A 22 -17.87 8.78 26.59
C ASN A 22 -18.28 7.72 25.57
N LYS A 23 -17.34 7.29 24.67
CA LYS A 23 -17.61 6.26 23.68
C LYS A 23 -16.74 5.03 23.96
N ALA A 24 -17.32 3.85 23.80
CA ALA A 24 -16.53 2.62 23.76
C ALA A 24 -15.55 2.70 22.59
N ILE A 25 -14.33 2.26 22.83
CA ILE A 25 -13.30 2.15 21.80
C ILE A 25 -13.45 0.77 21.18
N GLU A 26 -13.90 0.75 19.91
CA GLU A 26 -13.95 -0.47 19.13
C GLU A 26 -12.65 -0.57 18.30
N PHE A 27 -12.01 -1.72 18.36
CA PHE A 27 -10.81 -2.02 17.59
C PHE A 27 -11.17 -3.12 16.57
N ASP A 28 -11.01 -2.81 15.29
CA ASP A 28 -11.10 -3.74 14.18
C ASP A 28 -9.74 -3.82 13.46
N ALA A 29 -9.18 -5.02 13.42
CA ALA A 29 -7.89 -5.29 12.80
C ALA A 29 -7.98 -5.48 11.26
N GLY A 30 -9.12 -5.24 10.64
CA GLY A 30 -9.33 -5.28 9.19
C GLY A 30 -8.99 -3.96 8.51
N MET A 31 -9.82 -3.55 7.55
CA MET A 31 -9.64 -2.28 6.83
C MET A 31 -9.71 -1.04 7.73
N SER A 32 -10.39 -1.12 8.88
CA SER A 32 -10.40 -0.03 9.87
C SER A 32 -9.01 0.26 10.43
N LEU A 33 -8.17 -0.75 10.64
CA LEU A 33 -6.77 -0.58 11.03
C LEU A 33 -5.97 0.17 9.96
N VAL A 34 -6.18 -0.17 8.69
CA VAL A 34 -5.49 0.49 7.58
C VAL A 34 -5.86 1.98 7.52
N ASN A 35 -7.16 2.28 7.64
CA ASN A 35 -7.63 3.66 7.65
C ASN A 35 -7.12 4.45 8.86
N LEU A 36 -7.03 3.79 10.03
CA LEU A 36 -6.45 4.37 11.23
C LEU A 36 -4.97 4.71 11.05
N ALA A 37 -4.21 3.80 10.46
CA ALA A 37 -2.80 4.01 10.15
C ALA A 37 -2.60 5.16 9.14
N ASP A 38 -3.39 5.19 8.05
CA ASP A 38 -3.36 6.28 7.08
C ASP A 38 -3.69 7.63 7.73
N ASP A 39 -4.65 7.66 8.68
CA ASP A 39 -5.02 8.88 9.39
C ASP A 39 -3.92 9.33 10.35
N TYR A 40 -3.32 8.40 11.09
CA TYR A 40 -2.15 8.65 11.93
C TYR A 40 -1.00 9.24 11.11
N GLU A 41 -0.61 8.63 10.00
CA GLU A 41 0.49 9.07 9.14
C GLU A 41 0.23 10.46 8.55
N ARG A 42 -0.99 10.70 8.05
CA ARG A 42 -1.40 12.00 7.54
C ARG A 42 -1.31 13.09 8.61
N ASN A 43 -1.78 12.81 9.83
CA ASN A 43 -1.72 13.78 10.91
C ASN A 43 -0.30 13.95 11.46
N SER A 44 0.52 12.90 11.47
CA SER A 44 1.94 12.98 11.90
C SER A 44 2.80 13.86 10.99
N SER A 45 2.43 13.98 9.70
CA SER A 45 3.15 14.80 8.72
C SER A 45 2.66 16.25 8.64
N ARG A 46 1.62 16.64 9.41
CA ARG A 46 1.05 18.00 9.38
C ARG A 46 1.92 19.00 10.13
N ASP A 47 2.01 20.19 9.59
CA ASP A 47 2.56 21.36 10.29
C ASP A 47 1.45 22.09 11.07
N PHE A 48 1.13 21.54 12.24
CA PHE A 48 0.12 22.11 13.12
C PHE A 48 0.42 23.55 13.56
N VAL A 49 1.70 23.93 13.64
CA VAL A 49 2.10 25.28 14.04
C VAL A 49 1.65 26.29 12.99
N SER A 50 1.99 26.04 11.73
CA SER A 50 1.58 26.90 10.61
C SER A 50 0.06 26.91 10.42
N GLU A 51 -0.60 25.73 10.56
CA GLU A 51 -2.05 25.67 10.43
C GLU A 51 -2.78 26.49 11.52
N LEU A 52 -2.33 26.43 12.78
CA LEU A 52 -2.93 27.15 13.90
C LEU A 52 -2.60 28.66 13.90
N ALA A 53 -1.57 29.09 13.17
CA ALA A 53 -1.24 30.50 12.99
C ALA A 53 -2.22 31.26 12.09
N ASP A 54 -3.05 30.55 11.32
CA ASP A 54 -4.09 31.16 10.48
C ASP A 54 -5.22 31.77 11.37
N GLU A 55 -5.27 33.10 11.39
CA GLU A 55 -6.26 33.87 12.16
C GLU A 55 -7.68 33.75 11.59
N THR A 56 -7.84 33.31 10.36
CA THR A 56 -9.14 33.18 9.67
C THR A 56 -9.88 31.89 10.03
N LEU A 57 -9.25 30.98 10.77
CA LEU A 57 -9.82 29.71 11.17
C LEU A 57 -11.08 29.89 12.04
N SER A 58 -12.15 29.20 11.66
CA SER A 58 -13.31 29.09 12.54
C SER A 58 -12.93 28.38 13.86
N ARG A 59 -13.61 28.73 14.96
CA ARG A 59 -13.40 28.07 16.26
C ARG A 59 -13.50 26.56 16.18
N ARG A 60 -14.45 26.03 15.41
CA ARG A 60 -14.63 24.58 15.20
C ARG A 60 -13.41 23.97 14.53
N ARG A 61 -12.87 24.63 13.50
CA ARG A 61 -11.70 24.12 12.77
C ARG A 61 -10.45 24.16 13.63
N ARG A 62 -10.26 25.21 14.41
CA ARG A 62 -9.15 25.33 15.36
C ARG A 62 -9.14 24.16 16.36
N VAL A 63 -10.29 23.91 17.01
CA VAL A 63 -10.42 22.77 17.96
C VAL A 63 -10.10 21.42 17.28
N GLN A 64 -10.56 21.19 16.04
CA GLN A 64 -10.22 19.97 15.32
C GLN A 64 -8.71 19.80 15.06
N ILE A 65 -8.01 20.90 14.80
CA ILE A 65 -6.55 20.88 14.59
C ILE A 65 -5.83 20.63 15.92
N GLU A 66 -6.25 21.29 17.00
CA GLU A 66 -5.73 21.10 18.36
C GLU A 66 -5.94 19.68 18.86
N ASP A 67 -7.11 19.09 18.64
CA ASP A 67 -7.42 17.70 18.99
C ASP A 67 -6.52 16.71 18.23
N ALA A 68 -6.33 16.93 16.91
CA ALA A 68 -5.44 16.10 16.10
C ALA A 68 -3.98 16.21 16.56
N GLN A 69 -3.51 17.43 16.84
CA GLN A 69 -2.16 17.66 17.39
C GLN A 69 -1.99 16.96 18.75
N GLY A 70 -2.98 17.08 19.63
CA GLY A 70 -2.98 16.41 20.93
C GLY A 70 -2.93 14.90 20.81
N ALA A 71 -3.72 14.33 19.89
CA ALA A 71 -3.74 12.89 19.66
C ALA A 71 -2.38 12.37 19.15
N ILE A 72 -1.73 13.08 18.22
CA ILE A 72 -0.37 12.74 17.76
C ILE A 72 0.65 12.84 18.88
N LYS A 73 0.63 13.91 19.66
CA LYS A 73 1.55 14.09 20.80
C LYS A 73 1.42 12.97 21.83
N LEU A 74 0.21 12.53 22.15
CA LEU A 74 -0.06 11.45 23.10
C LEU A 74 0.27 10.06 22.56
N SER A 75 0.28 9.87 21.24
CA SER A 75 0.60 8.61 20.60
C SER A 75 2.09 8.40 20.35
N THR A 76 2.89 9.44 20.33
CA THR A 76 4.35 9.36 20.15
C THR A 76 4.98 8.62 21.36
N ILE A 77 5.87 7.66 21.08
CA ILE A 77 6.52 6.84 22.10
C ILE A 77 7.88 7.42 22.48
N ASP A 78 8.65 7.87 21.47
CA ASP A 78 9.94 8.53 21.67
C ASP A 78 10.17 9.56 20.56
N ASP A 79 10.75 10.73 20.90
CA ASP A 79 11.04 11.80 19.92
C ASP A 79 12.18 11.42 18.96
N ALA A 80 13.11 10.56 19.39
CA ALA A 80 14.19 10.04 18.53
C ALA A 80 13.67 9.15 17.40
N ASP A 81 12.54 8.49 17.61
CA ASP A 81 11.92 7.61 16.62
C ASP A 81 11.17 8.37 15.52
N ARG A 82 10.82 9.63 15.74
CA ARG A 82 10.16 10.48 14.73
C ARG A 82 11.01 10.72 13.49
N THR A 83 12.32 10.81 13.64
CA THR A 83 13.23 11.19 12.55
C THR A 83 13.59 10.02 11.64
N ASN A 84 13.62 8.79 12.16
CA ASN A 84 14.09 7.61 11.41
C ASN A 84 12.98 6.68 10.90
N ASN A 85 11.76 6.72 11.48
CA ASN A 85 10.69 5.76 11.18
C ASN A 85 9.46 6.35 10.49
N SER A 86 9.34 7.67 10.42
CA SER A 86 8.20 8.35 9.79
C SER A 86 8.18 8.24 8.25
N SER A 87 9.23 7.69 7.64
CA SER A 87 9.36 7.63 6.19
C SER A 87 8.69 6.41 5.55
N VAL A 88 8.41 5.35 6.31
CA VAL A 88 7.82 4.11 5.77
C VAL A 88 6.35 4.04 6.15
N SER A 89 5.47 4.22 5.16
CA SER A 89 4.03 4.13 5.40
C SER A 89 3.61 2.69 5.72
N PHE A 90 2.53 2.55 6.49
CA PHE A 90 1.94 1.28 6.87
C PHE A 90 1.59 0.43 5.65
N ARG A 91 1.02 1.05 4.62
CA ARG A 91 0.68 0.37 3.36
C ARG A 91 1.92 -0.07 2.58
N HIS A 92 2.98 0.73 2.58
CA HIS A 92 4.22 0.36 1.91
C HIS A 92 4.90 -0.80 2.64
N LEU A 93 4.93 -0.76 3.97
CA LEU A 93 5.46 -1.88 4.75
C LEU A 93 4.66 -3.17 4.55
N ALA A 94 3.32 -3.07 4.45
CA ALA A 94 2.46 -4.21 4.12
C ALA A 94 2.73 -4.79 2.73
N LEU A 95 3.01 -3.93 1.75
CA LEU A 95 3.43 -4.35 0.41
C LEU A 95 4.77 -5.09 0.45
N LEU A 96 5.79 -4.51 1.09
CA LEU A 96 7.12 -5.12 1.17
C LEU A 96 7.09 -6.44 1.94
N ALA A 97 6.37 -6.50 3.06
CA ALA A 97 6.23 -7.73 3.86
C ALA A 97 5.55 -8.88 3.10
N GLN A 98 4.71 -8.59 2.09
CA GLN A 98 4.09 -9.59 1.24
C GLN A 98 4.96 -9.99 0.05
N THR A 99 5.77 -9.08 -0.48
CA THR A 99 6.57 -9.31 -1.70
C THR A 99 8.00 -9.77 -1.43
N LYS A 100 8.48 -9.58 -0.21
CA LYS A 100 9.84 -9.96 0.23
C LYS A 100 9.76 -11.00 1.34
N SER A 101 10.31 -12.17 1.10
CA SER A 101 10.30 -13.28 2.06
C SER A 101 11.21 -13.03 3.27
N GLU A 102 12.33 -12.31 3.06
CA GLU A 102 13.36 -12.08 4.06
C GLU A 102 13.49 -10.61 4.42
N ASP A 103 13.79 -10.33 5.69
CA ASP A 103 13.81 -8.96 6.21
C ASP A 103 14.89 -8.10 5.54
N HIS A 104 16.04 -8.68 5.20
CA HIS A 104 17.10 -7.93 4.52
C HIS A 104 16.64 -7.40 3.15
N LEU A 105 15.80 -8.13 2.41
CA LEU A 105 15.21 -7.67 1.15
C LEU A 105 14.24 -6.51 1.34
N VAL A 106 13.54 -6.46 2.50
CA VAL A 106 12.71 -5.30 2.88
C VAL A 106 13.60 -4.09 3.11
N TRP A 107 14.70 -4.26 3.84
CA TRP A 107 15.65 -3.16 4.14
C TRP A 107 16.32 -2.64 2.87
N ASP A 108 16.72 -3.52 1.97
CA ASP A 108 17.29 -3.15 0.67
C ASP A 108 16.28 -2.32 -0.16
N SER A 109 15.00 -2.72 -0.21
CA SER A 109 13.94 -1.97 -0.91
C SER A 109 13.68 -0.60 -0.29
N LEU A 110 13.91 -0.43 1.01
CA LEU A 110 13.81 0.85 1.71
C LEU A 110 15.08 1.70 1.57
N GLY A 111 16.09 1.24 0.84
CA GLY A 111 17.37 1.92 0.67
C GLY A 111 18.25 1.91 1.92
N LEU A 112 17.96 1.06 2.89
CA LEU A 112 18.78 0.90 4.09
C LEU A 112 20.01 0.05 3.74
N THR A 113 21.18 0.63 3.92
CA THR A 113 22.46 -0.03 3.65
C THR A 113 22.97 -0.78 4.89
N LYS A 114 24.05 -1.55 4.72
CA LYS A 114 24.71 -2.23 5.86
C LYS A 114 25.20 -1.27 6.94
N THR A 115 25.40 0.00 6.60
CA THR A 115 25.79 1.07 7.53
C THR A 115 24.59 1.74 8.19
N ASP A 116 23.43 1.78 7.50
CA ASP A 116 22.17 2.33 8.00
C ASP A 116 21.25 1.18 8.43
N GLN A 117 21.48 0.68 9.64
CA GLN A 117 20.66 -0.41 10.18
C GLN A 117 19.24 0.05 10.46
N PRO A 118 18.21 -0.80 10.20
CA PRO A 118 16.86 -0.48 10.59
C PRO A 118 16.76 -0.30 12.10
N SER A 119 16.02 0.70 12.55
CA SER A 119 15.76 0.91 13.97
C SER A 119 14.99 -0.28 14.58
N ASP A 120 15.10 -0.45 15.88
CA ASP A 120 14.39 -1.53 16.58
C ASP A 120 12.87 -1.36 16.47
N LEU A 121 12.37 -0.12 16.38
CA LEU A 121 10.96 0.16 16.13
C LEU A 121 10.53 -0.28 14.72
N LEU A 122 11.35 -0.05 13.69
CA LEU A 122 11.03 -0.49 12.32
C LEU A 122 11.04 -2.02 12.21
N LYS A 123 11.97 -2.69 12.90
CA LYS A 123 11.97 -4.16 13.00
C LYS A 123 10.72 -4.69 13.70
N ASP A 124 10.33 -4.09 14.82
CA ASP A 124 9.09 -4.45 15.54
C ASP A 124 7.86 -4.24 14.66
N ARG A 125 7.80 -3.11 13.93
CA ARG A 125 6.72 -2.84 12.97
C ARG A 125 6.64 -3.90 11.87
N LEU A 126 7.78 -4.31 11.30
CA LEU A 126 7.81 -5.36 10.26
C LEU A 126 7.34 -6.70 10.83
N GLN A 127 7.79 -7.07 12.02
CA GLN A 127 7.38 -8.31 12.68
C GLN A 127 5.86 -8.34 12.93
N LYS A 128 5.29 -7.26 13.45
CA LYS A 128 3.85 -7.12 13.64
C LYS A 128 3.08 -7.15 12.33
N MET A 129 3.62 -6.50 11.29
CA MET A 129 3.05 -6.53 9.95
C MET A 129 2.98 -7.95 9.40
N ARG A 130 4.04 -8.75 9.51
CA ARG A 130 4.03 -10.16 9.09
C ARG A 130 3.02 -11.00 9.88
N THR A 131 2.93 -10.76 11.17
CA THR A 131 1.93 -11.43 12.03
C THR A 131 0.51 -11.06 11.61
N TRP A 132 0.24 -9.79 11.33
CA TRP A 132 -1.05 -9.32 10.87
C TRP A 132 -1.42 -9.88 9.48
N ILE A 133 -0.48 -9.89 8.52
CA ILE A 133 -0.68 -10.47 7.18
C ILE A 133 -1.06 -11.97 7.27
N SER A 134 -0.49 -12.68 8.24
CA SER A 134 -0.75 -14.11 8.46
C SER A 134 -2.03 -14.38 9.26
N SER A 135 -2.67 -13.34 9.80
CA SER A 135 -3.89 -13.47 10.60
C SER A 135 -5.16 -13.52 9.72
N GLU A 136 -6.24 -14.02 10.29
CA GLU A 136 -7.58 -13.99 9.67
C GLU A 136 -8.16 -12.57 9.48
N HIS A 137 -7.59 -11.58 10.17
CA HIS A 137 -8.01 -10.18 10.12
C HIS A 137 -7.44 -9.42 8.92
N PHE A 138 -6.44 -9.98 8.22
CA PHE A 138 -5.82 -9.29 7.10
C PHE A 138 -6.82 -9.13 5.94
N PRO A 139 -7.10 -7.89 5.48
CA PRO A 139 -8.13 -7.63 4.48
C PRO A 139 -7.80 -8.27 3.13
N ASP A 140 -8.78 -8.95 2.53
CA ASP A 140 -8.63 -9.56 1.21
C ASP A 140 -8.28 -8.54 0.12
N GLU A 141 -8.75 -7.30 0.26
CA GLU A 141 -8.45 -6.19 -0.66
C GLU A 141 -6.98 -5.77 -0.66
N MET A 142 -6.23 -6.16 0.37
CA MET A 142 -4.79 -5.88 0.49
C MET A 142 -3.92 -7.08 0.16
N LYS A 143 -4.50 -8.27 -0.01
CA LYS A 143 -3.73 -9.48 -0.34
C LYS A 143 -3.12 -9.37 -1.73
N ILE A 144 -1.82 -9.67 -1.80
CA ILE A 144 -1.04 -9.73 -3.04
C ILE A 144 -0.80 -11.21 -3.34
N VAL A 145 -1.63 -11.78 -4.19
CA VAL A 145 -1.50 -13.17 -4.62
C VAL A 145 -1.22 -13.17 -6.11
N MET A 146 0.06 -13.38 -6.47
CA MET A 146 0.44 -13.56 -7.86
C MET A 146 0.09 -14.98 -8.30
N ILE A 147 -0.56 -15.12 -9.45
CA ILE A 147 -0.95 -16.42 -9.99
C ILE A 147 0.07 -16.90 -11.02
N GLU A 148 0.29 -18.21 -11.07
CA GLU A 148 1.10 -18.84 -12.12
C GLU A 148 0.24 -19.17 -13.35
N HIS A 149 -1.01 -19.56 -13.12
CA HIS A 149 -1.95 -19.92 -14.16
C HIS A 149 -3.25 -19.13 -14.02
N ILE A 150 -3.73 -18.61 -15.14
CA ILE A 150 -4.97 -17.85 -15.17
C ILE A 150 -6.16 -18.82 -15.12
N PRO A 151 -7.15 -18.58 -14.26
CA PRO A 151 -8.37 -19.38 -14.24
C PRO A 151 -9.07 -19.38 -15.60
N LYS A 152 -9.45 -20.57 -16.09
CA LYS A 152 -10.04 -20.73 -17.44
C LYS A 152 -11.30 -19.90 -17.65
N ASN A 153 -12.11 -19.73 -16.60
CA ASN A 153 -13.31 -18.89 -16.65
C ASN A 153 -12.99 -17.42 -16.90
N LEU A 154 -11.87 -16.91 -16.36
CA LEU A 154 -11.44 -15.52 -16.60
C LEU A 154 -10.81 -15.34 -17.99
N LEU A 155 -10.10 -16.34 -18.50
CA LEU A 155 -9.57 -16.31 -19.87
C LEU A 155 -10.69 -16.24 -20.91
N SER A 156 -11.77 -17.03 -20.73
CA SER A 156 -12.90 -17.04 -21.66
C SER A 156 -13.72 -15.73 -21.66
N GLU A 157 -13.57 -14.91 -20.63
CA GLU A 157 -14.23 -13.60 -20.53
C GLU A 157 -13.43 -12.47 -21.20
N LEU A 158 -12.15 -12.69 -21.55
CA LEU A 158 -11.32 -11.65 -22.17
C LEU A 158 -11.80 -11.35 -23.59
N SER A 159 -11.98 -10.07 -23.86
CA SER A 159 -12.33 -9.55 -25.17
C SER A 159 -11.09 -9.32 -26.04
N SER A 160 -11.31 -9.18 -27.36
CA SER A 160 -10.23 -8.78 -28.29
C SER A 160 -9.58 -7.43 -27.92
N ASP A 161 -10.36 -6.49 -27.40
CA ASP A 161 -9.86 -5.19 -26.94
C ASP A 161 -8.90 -5.35 -25.75
N GLU A 162 -9.24 -6.22 -24.77
CA GLU A 162 -8.38 -6.49 -23.61
C GLU A 162 -7.06 -7.13 -24.01
N ILE A 163 -7.08 -8.04 -24.97
CA ILE A 163 -5.86 -8.64 -25.53
C ILE A 163 -5.02 -7.60 -26.30
N GLN A 164 -5.65 -6.69 -27.03
CA GLN A 164 -4.94 -5.61 -27.71
C GLN A 164 -4.27 -4.66 -26.71
N VAL A 165 -4.99 -4.26 -25.64
CA VAL A 165 -4.42 -3.48 -24.54
C VAL A 165 -3.24 -4.20 -23.92
N LEU A 166 -3.36 -5.51 -23.66
CA LEU A 166 -2.31 -6.30 -23.03
C LEU A 166 -1.04 -6.38 -23.90
N ARG A 167 -1.17 -6.56 -25.22
CA ARG A 167 -0.05 -6.52 -26.16
C ARG A 167 0.66 -5.17 -26.08
N ARG A 168 -0.11 -4.07 -26.15
CA ARG A 168 0.44 -2.72 -26.06
C ARG A 168 1.09 -2.44 -24.70
N LEU A 169 0.50 -2.93 -23.62
CA LEU A 169 1.08 -2.81 -22.27
C LEU A 169 2.45 -3.49 -22.18
N ILE A 170 2.58 -4.71 -22.71
CA ILE A 170 3.85 -5.43 -22.72
C ILE A 170 4.93 -4.61 -23.42
N GLU A 171 4.65 -4.10 -24.62
CA GLU A 171 5.59 -3.26 -25.38
C GLU A 171 6.05 -2.02 -24.59
N LEU A 172 5.11 -1.35 -23.90
CA LEU A 172 5.41 -0.18 -23.09
C LEU A 172 6.24 -0.54 -21.84
N LEU A 173 5.88 -1.62 -21.16
CA LEU A 173 6.60 -2.09 -19.96
C LEU A 173 8.03 -2.56 -20.30
N GLU A 174 8.26 -3.16 -21.47
CA GLU A 174 9.61 -3.55 -21.91
C GLU A 174 10.55 -2.36 -22.04
N ASN A 175 10.02 -1.22 -22.45
CA ASN A 175 10.81 -0.03 -22.79
C ASN A 175 10.78 1.05 -21.69
N CYS A 176 9.98 0.90 -20.63
CA CYS A 176 9.92 1.91 -19.57
C CYS A 176 10.97 1.66 -18.48
N GLU A 177 11.31 2.72 -17.77
CA GLU A 177 11.99 2.61 -16.47
C GLU A 177 11.09 1.88 -15.46
N TRP A 178 11.70 1.04 -14.60
CA TRP A 178 10.92 0.23 -13.65
C TRP A 178 10.63 1.02 -12.38
N THR A 179 9.86 2.11 -12.54
CA THR A 179 9.41 3.00 -11.47
C THR A 179 7.90 3.01 -11.38
N ASN A 180 7.36 3.35 -10.20
CA ASN A 180 5.92 3.44 -9.97
C ASN A 180 5.22 4.34 -11.01
N GLU A 181 5.80 5.52 -11.28
CA GLU A 181 5.24 6.48 -12.23
C GLU A 181 5.25 5.94 -13.66
N SER A 182 6.38 5.40 -14.12
CA SER A 182 6.52 4.89 -15.50
C SER A 182 5.64 3.67 -15.75
N ILE A 183 5.53 2.76 -14.78
CA ILE A 183 4.63 1.60 -14.84
C ILE A 183 3.17 2.07 -14.90
N ASN A 184 2.78 3.00 -14.02
CA ASN A 184 1.41 3.54 -14.01
C ASN A 184 1.06 4.21 -15.33
N ASN A 185 1.98 5.02 -15.88
CA ASN A 185 1.81 5.68 -17.17
C ASN A 185 1.69 4.66 -18.32
N SER A 186 2.50 3.58 -18.30
CA SER A 186 2.41 2.49 -19.28
C SER A 186 1.05 1.81 -19.26
N ILE A 187 0.50 1.53 -18.07
CA ILE A 187 -0.84 0.93 -17.92
C ILE A 187 -1.91 1.88 -18.51
N VAL A 188 -1.87 3.15 -18.17
CA VAL A 188 -2.85 4.13 -18.66
C VAL A 188 -2.74 4.31 -20.18
N GLU A 189 -1.53 4.43 -20.70
CA GLU A 189 -1.28 4.67 -22.13
C GLU A 189 -1.64 3.46 -23.00
N SER A 190 -1.47 2.25 -22.49
CA SER A 190 -1.84 1.03 -23.24
C SER A 190 -3.32 0.99 -23.63
N ALA A 191 -4.22 1.50 -22.80
CA ALA A 191 -5.64 1.62 -23.13
C ALA A 191 -5.93 2.85 -23.99
N LYS A 192 -5.33 4.01 -23.67
CA LYS A 192 -5.55 5.25 -24.42
C LYS A 192 -5.13 5.15 -25.87
N SER A 193 -4.04 4.43 -26.17
CA SER A 193 -3.53 4.25 -27.54
C SER A 193 -4.50 3.53 -28.47
N ILE A 194 -5.54 2.90 -27.94
CA ILE A 194 -6.62 2.24 -28.70
C ILE A 194 -8.00 2.81 -28.36
N ASP A 195 -8.05 4.06 -27.89
CA ASP A 195 -9.28 4.78 -27.52
C ASP A 195 -10.15 4.07 -26.45
N LYS A 196 -9.51 3.37 -25.51
CA LYS A 196 -10.18 2.69 -24.41
C LYS A 196 -9.91 3.35 -23.05
N SER A 197 -10.81 3.10 -22.11
CA SER A 197 -10.66 3.59 -20.75
C SER A 197 -9.47 2.93 -20.04
N PRO A 198 -8.65 3.66 -19.25
CA PRO A 198 -7.59 3.10 -18.41
C PRO A 198 -8.07 1.97 -17.51
N ARG A 199 -9.32 1.99 -17.08
CA ARG A 199 -9.93 0.92 -16.28
C ARG A 199 -9.81 -0.46 -16.97
N LEU A 200 -9.90 -0.51 -18.30
CA LEU A 200 -9.74 -1.76 -19.05
C LEU A 200 -8.34 -2.35 -18.87
N ALA A 201 -7.31 -1.50 -18.96
CA ALA A 201 -5.92 -1.92 -18.79
C ALA A 201 -5.65 -2.43 -17.36
N TYR A 202 -6.19 -1.76 -16.35
CA TYR A 202 -6.08 -2.25 -14.97
C TYR A 202 -6.79 -3.58 -14.78
N ASN A 203 -8.02 -3.73 -15.28
CA ASN A 203 -8.79 -4.97 -15.14
C ASN A 203 -8.07 -6.16 -15.76
N VAL A 204 -7.62 -6.04 -17.01
CA VAL A 204 -6.90 -7.14 -17.68
C VAL A 204 -5.57 -7.45 -17.00
N SER A 205 -4.86 -6.43 -16.52
CA SER A 205 -3.62 -6.63 -15.76
C SER A 205 -3.87 -7.40 -14.46
N TYR A 206 -4.91 -7.06 -13.70
CA TYR A 206 -5.28 -7.80 -12.50
C TYR A 206 -5.68 -9.24 -12.81
N ILE A 207 -6.44 -9.48 -13.87
CA ILE A 207 -6.81 -10.82 -14.30
C ILE A 207 -5.56 -11.66 -14.60
N CYS A 208 -4.63 -11.11 -15.38
CA CYS A 208 -3.44 -11.84 -15.81
C CYS A 208 -2.41 -12.05 -14.69
N LEU A 209 -2.33 -11.14 -13.73
CA LEU A 209 -1.32 -11.18 -12.67
C LEU A 209 -1.85 -11.78 -11.36
N MET A 210 -3.11 -11.54 -11.03
CA MET A 210 -3.70 -11.88 -9.73
C MET A 210 -4.96 -12.76 -9.83
N GLY A 211 -5.43 -13.11 -11.02
CA GLY A 211 -6.66 -13.92 -11.18
C GLY A 211 -7.93 -13.23 -10.67
N SER A 212 -7.97 -11.91 -10.65
CA SER A 212 -9.10 -11.12 -10.17
C SER A 212 -9.31 -9.88 -11.03
N LYS A 213 -10.49 -9.24 -10.99
CA LYS A 213 -10.77 -8.01 -11.74
C LYS A 213 -10.35 -6.73 -11.00
N LYS A 214 -9.89 -6.85 -9.77
CA LYS A 214 -9.48 -5.74 -8.90
C LYS A 214 -8.48 -6.22 -7.84
N GLY A 215 -7.72 -5.29 -7.28
CA GLY A 215 -6.74 -5.56 -6.23
C GLY A 215 -6.15 -4.28 -5.64
N PRO A 216 -5.10 -4.39 -4.84
CA PRO A 216 -4.34 -3.24 -4.34
C PRO A 216 -3.70 -2.47 -5.51
N ARG A 217 -3.20 -1.26 -5.26
CA ARG A 217 -2.58 -0.42 -6.31
C ARG A 217 -1.48 -1.19 -7.06
N LEU A 218 -1.67 -1.40 -8.36
CA LEU A 218 -0.85 -2.31 -9.16
C LEU A 218 0.58 -1.82 -9.36
N ALA A 219 0.79 -0.57 -9.74
CA ALA A 219 2.13 -0.06 -10.06
C ALA A 219 3.13 -0.16 -8.89
N PRO A 220 2.79 0.18 -7.64
CA PRO A 220 3.66 -0.07 -6.49
C PRO A 220 4.02 -1.56 -6.31
N ILE A 221 3.07 -2.47 -6.55
CA ILE A 221 3.33 -3.91 -6.45
C ILE A 221 4.34 -4.35 -7.51
N LEU A 222 4.13 -3.93 -8.76
CA LEU A 222 5.00 -4.30 -9.87
C LEU A 222 6.42 -3.76 -9.67
N THR A 223 6.58 -2.57 -9.11
CA THR A 223 7.89 -1.97 -8.82
C THR A 223 8.73 -2.88 -7.92
N GLU A 224 8.10 -3.59 -6.98
CA GLU A 224 8.77 -4.48 -6.03
C GLU A 224 9.03 -5.88 -6.57
N LEU A 225 8.57 -6.19 -7.78
CA LEU A 225 8.71 -7.49 -8.42
C LEU A 225 9.67 -7.43 -9.62
N PRO A 226 10.32 -8.55 -9.97
CA PRO A 226 11.23 -8.58 -11.12
C PRO A 226 10.48 -8.29 -12.43
N LYS A 227 10.92 -7.26 -13.17
CA LYS A 227 10.36 -6.83 -14.46
C LYS A 227 10.12 -8.01 -15.42
N ILE A 228 11.13 -8.86 -15.57
CA ILE A 228 11.11 -10.02 -16.47
C ILE A 228 9.97 -11.00 -16.10
N SER A 229 9.77 -11.24 -14.82
CA SER A 229 8.73 -12.17 -14.33
C SER A 229 7.33 -11.65 -14.67
N ILE A 230 7.10 -10.35 -14.48
CA ILE A 230 5.83 -9.69 -14.80
C ILE A 230 5.54 -9.75 -16.30
N ILE A 231 6.52 -9.37 -17.13
CA ILE A 231 6.36 -9.40 -18.60
C ILE A 231 6.07 -10.82 -19.09
N ASN A 232 6.80 -11.80 -18.57
CA ASN A 232 6.59 -13.21 -18.95
C ASN A 232 5.19 -13.70 -18.53
N GLN A 233 4.68 -13.30 -17.36
CA GLN A 233 3.33 -13.67 -16.94
C GLN A 233 2.26 -13.04 -17.85
N LEU A 234 2.40 -11.77 -18.24
CA LEU A 234 1.51 -11.11 -19.16
C LEU A 234 1.53 -11.78 -20.56
N ARG A 235 2.69 -12.20 -21.04
CA ARG A 235 2.83 -12.95 -22.30
C ARG A 235 2.11 -14.30 -22.23
N ARG A 236 2.30 -15.07 -21.14
CA ARG A 236 1.58 -16.34 -20.94
C ARG A 236 0.06 -16.16 -21.00
N CYS A 237 -0.46 -15.02 -20.53
CA CYS A 237 -1.88 -14.69 -20.63
C CYS A 237 -2.32 -14.62 -22.10
N ILE A 238 -1.55 -13.93 -22.95
CA ILE A 238 -1.85 -13.83 -24.39
C ILE A 238 -1.78 -15.20 -25.06
N ASP A 239 -0.74 -15.99 -24.75
CA ASP A 239 -0.55 -17.33 -25.34
C ASP A 239 -1.68 -18.29 -24.96
N SER A 240 -2.22 -18.13 -23.75
CA SER A 240 -3.34 -18.97 -23.25
C SER A 240 -4.68 -18.59 -23.87
N PHE A 241 -4.81 -17.42 -24.49
CA PHE A 241 -6.00 -16.95 -25.18
C PHE A 241 -6.09 -17.46 -26.61
N GLN A 242 -4.98 -17.84 -27.24
CA GLN A 242 -4.93 -18.42 -28.60
C GLN A 242 -5.33 -19.89 -28.58
#